data_b05a695eced49e478d1a0e5113cb65de
#
_entry.id   b05a695eced49e478d1a0e5113cb65de
#
_cell.length_a   1.000
_cell.length_b   1.000
_cell.length_c   1.000
_cell.angle_alpha   90.00
_cell.angle_beta   90.00
_cell.angle_gamma   90.00
#
_symmetry.space_group_name_H-M   'P 1'
#
loop_
_entity.id
_entity.type
_entity.pdbx_description
1 polymer ?
#
loop_
_entity_poly.entity_id
_entity_poly.type
_entity_poly.pdbx_seq_one_letter_code
_entity_poly.pdbx_strand_id
1 'polypeptide(L)'
;MKNMDLIEKLRSGSTWKLLGLGIVTCGVYFAYYAQRQSKEINTAINSDDNISSGFINSMLVMSYVSLALLIPYLFVEEGHPIEGISSLIDMIVSIMLIVWGFKARNRVNTYCGLSAEGGVWFHGLWTYLFSPLYFNYKVNCILESNVEQAAPADS
;
A
#
# COMPACT_ATOMS: atom_id res chain seq x y z
N MET A 1 6.62 3.37 -22.49
CA MET A 1 5.69 2.92 -21.40
C MET A 1 4.44 3.78 -21.47
N LYS A 2 3.28 3.14 -21.53
CA LYS A 2 1.99 3.84 -21.58
C LYS A 2 1.67 4.32 -20.15
N ASN A 3 1.47 5.63 -19.97
CA ASN A 3 0.96 6.25 -18.73
C ASN A 3 1.93 6.32 -17.52
N MET A 4 3.08 6.93 -17.72
CA MET A 4 3.99 7.28 -16.61
C MET A 4 3.39 8.30 -15.64
N ASP A 5 2.44 9.12 -16.09
CA ASP A 5 1.75 10.13 -15.25
C ASP A 5 1.13 9.51 -13.99
N LEU A 6 0.62 8.26 -14.09
CA LEU A 6 0.10 7.56 -12.91
C LEU A 6 1.23 7.25 -11.92
N ILE A 7 2.35 6.71 -12.41
CA ILE A 7 3.48 6.33 -11.54
C ILE A 7 4.04 7.57 -10.81
N GLU A 8 4.11 8.73 -11.48
CA GLU A 8 4.50 9.99 -10.85
C GLU A 8 3.53 10.43 -9.74
N LYS A 9 2.21 10.32 -9.97
CA LYS A 9 1.19 10.62 -8.97
C LYS A 9 1.23 9.67 -7.77
N LEU A 10 1.63 8.42 -7.99
CA LEU A 10 1.79 7.42 -6.93
C LEU A 10 3.06 7.65 -6.08
N ARG A 11 3.95 8.54 -6.48
CA ARG A 11 5.15 8.87 -5.70
C ARG A 11 4.77 9.39 -4.31
N SER A 12 5.28 8.75 -3.29
CA SER A 12 4.90 9.04 -1.89
C SER A 12 6.09 9.21 -0.95
N GLY A 13 7.26 9.46 -1.50
CA GLY A 13 8.49 9.59 -0.74
C GLY A 13 9.19 8.24 -0.47
N SER A 14 10.16 8.27 0.45
CA SER A 14 11.00 7.11 0.77
C SER A 14 10.21 5.98 1.42
N THR A 15 10.51 4.74 1.03
CA THR A 15 9.96 3.52 1.65
C THR A 15 10.34 3.42 3.14
N TRP A 16 11.51 3.90 3.53
CA TRP A 16 11.94 3.97 4.94
C TRP A 16 11.08 4.92 5.76
N LYS A 17 10.68 6.05 5.18
CA LYS A 17 9.73 6.97 5.82
C LYS A 17 8.37 6.33 6.02
N LEU A 18 7.88 5.61 5.02
CA LEU A 18 6.63 4.86 5.11
C LEU A 18 6.68 3.79 6.21
N LEU A 19 7.78 3.04 6.29
CA LEU A 19 8.01 2.05 7.34
C LEU A 19 8.03 2.70 8.73
N GLY A 20 8.80 3.76 8.91
CA GLY A 20 8.90 4.47 10.19
C GLY A 20 7.55 5.01 10.66
N LEU A 21 6.79 5.65 9.77
CA LEU A 21 5.45 6.14 10.09
C LEU A 21 4.48 4.99 10.37
N GLY A 22 4.58 3.87 9.65
CA GLY A 22 3.79 2.67 9.93
C GLY A 22 4.04 2.13 11.33
N ILE A 23 5.29 2.06 11.78
CA ILE A 23 5.66 1.62 13.13
C ILE A 23 5.14 2.60 14.18
N VAL A 24 5.41 3.90 14.04
CA VAL A 24 5.02 4.94 15.02
C VAL A 24 3.49 5.03 15.18
N THR A 25 2.74 4.76 14.13
CA THR A 25 1.26 4.79 14.15
C THR A 25 0.62 3.41 14.33
N CYS A 26 1.39 2.41 14.76
CA CYS A 26 0.91 1.04 14.94
C CYS A 26 0.10 0.50 13.72
N GLY A 27 0.59 0.80 12.51
CA GLY A 27 0.01 0.34 11.26
C GLY A 27 -1.05 1.25 10.62
N VAL A 28 -1.63 2.21 11.34
CA VAL A 28 -2.67 3.12 10.80
C VAL A 28 -2.18 3.86 9.56
N TYR A 29 -0.91 4.25 9.53
CA TYR A 29 -0.35 4.95 8.38
C TYR A 29 -0.34 4.11 7.10
N PHE A 30 -0.24 2.78 7.19
CA PHE A 30 -0.34 1.90 6.02
C PHE A 30 -1.75 1.93 5.40
N ALA A 31 -2.79 1.97 6.24
CA ALA A 31 -4.16 2.10 5.75
C ALA A 31 -4.42 3.48 5.13
N TYR A 32 -3.90 4.54 5.72
CA TYR A 32 -3.94 5.90 5.15
C TYR A 32 -3.19 5.98 3.81
N TYR A 33 -2.00 5.39 3.75
CA TYR A 33 -1.24 5.28 2.50
C TYR A 33 -2.04 4.56 1.42
N ALA A 34 -2.65 3.41 1.76
CA ALA A 34 -3.48 2.64 0.85
C ALA A 34 -4.69 3.45 0.34
N GLN A 35 -5.32 4.24 1.21
CA GLN A 35 -6.42 5.13 0.83
C GLN A 35 -5.97 6.18 -0.19
N ARG A 36 -4.86 6.84 0.08
CA ARG A 36 -4.30 7.85 -0.82
C ARG A 36 -3.97 7.27 -2.19
N GLN A 37 -3.24 6.14 -2.23
CA GLN A 37 -2.87 5.49 -3.48
C GLN A 37 -4.09 5.00 -4.26
N SER A 38 -5.12 4.48 -3.57
CA SER A 38 -6.36 4.05 -4.21
C SER A 38 -7.10 5.21 -4.90
N LYS A 39 -7.06 6.40 -4.32
CA LYS A 39 -7.62 7.60 -4.94
C LYS A 39 -6.93 7.93 -6.26
N GLU A 40 -5.60 7.93 -6.28
CA GLU A 40 -4.82 8.23 -7.49
C GLU A 40 -5.07 7.17 -8.57
N ILE A 41 -5.06 5.88 -8.19
CA ILE A 41 -5.32 4.76 -9.11
C ILE A 41 -6.72 4.89 -9.71
N ASN A 42 -7.75 5.07 -8.88
CA ASN A 42 -9.13 5.17 -9.35
C ASN A 42 -9.36 6.39 -10.25
N THR A 43 -8.72 7.53 -9.94
CA THR A 43 -8.82 8.75 -10.75
C THR A 43 -8.17 8.56 -12.13
N ALA A 44 -7.04 7.85 -12.20
CA ALA A 44 -6.32 7.65 -13.44
C ALA A 44 -6.98 6.59 -14.34
N ILE A 45 -7.49 5.51 -13.75
CA ILE A 45 -8.04 4.38 -14.51
C ILE A 45 -9.48 4.64 -14.96
N ASN A 46 -10.27 5.37 -14.15
CA ASN A 46 -11.67 5.77 -14.42
C ASN A 46 -12.51 4.64 -15.08
N SER A 47 -12.47 3.45 -14.50
CA SER A 47 -13.16 2.25 -14.99
C SER A 47 -14.10 1.68 -13.93
N ASP A 48 -15.00 0.79 -14.36
CA ASP A 48 -15.91 0.06 -13.45
C ASP A 48 -15.16 -0.83 -12.45
N ASP A 49 -13.88 -1.11 -12.71
CA ASP A 49 -13.00 -1.92 -11.85
C ASP A 49 -12.23 -1.09 -10.81
N ASN A 50 -12.87 -0.10 -10.21
CA ASN A 50 -12.27 0.74 -9.17
C ASN A 50 -12.03 -0.03 -7.85
N ILE A 51 -11.01 0.38 -7.10
CA ILE A 51 -10.83 -0.09 -5.72
C ILE A 51 -11.96 0.52 -4.89
N SER A 52 -12.84 -0.32 -4.34
CA SER A 52 -14.03 0.12 -3.62
C SER A 52 -13.68 1.09 -2.48
N SER A 53 -14.33 2.25 -2.49
CA SER A 53 -14.18 3.24 -1.41
C SER A 53 -14.67 2.70 -0.06
N GLY A 54 -15.74 1.87 -0.06
CA GLY A 54 -16.22 1.21 1.14
C GLY A 54 -15.16 0.29 1.76
N PHE A 55 -14.48 -0.54 0.93
CA PHE A 55 -13.39 -1.41 1.39
C PHE A 55 -12.24 -0.59 2.02
N ILE A 56 -11.82 0.47 1.37
CA ILE A 56 -10.73 1.33 1.85
C ILE A 56 -11.11 2.05 3.15
N ASN A 57 -12.31 2.61 3.22
CA ASN A 57 -12.79 3.29 4.42
C ASN A 57 -12.95 2.32 5.60
N SER A 58 -13.48 1.11 5.37
CA SER A 58 -13.58 0.08 6.40
C SER A 58 -12.19 -0.31 6.94
N MET A 59 -11.20 -0.49 6.07
CA MET A 59 -9.83 -0.79 6.47
C MET A 59 -9.25 0.34 7.35
N LEU A 60 -9.46 1.59 6.96
CA LEU A 60 -8.98 2.74 7.73
C LEU A 60 -9.66 2.84 9.10
N VAL A 61 -10.99 2.68 9.16
CA VAL A 61 -11.75 2.68 10.42
C VAL A 61 -11.27 1.57 11.33
N MET A 62 -11.10 0.34 10.80
CA MET A 62 -10.60 -0.79 11.60
C MET A 62 -9.18 -0.55 12.11
N SER A 63 -8.32 0.10 11.34
CA SER A 63 -6.97 0.48 11.80
C SER A 63 -7.02 1.51 12.96
N TYR A 64 -7.97 2.44 12.94
CA TYR A 64 -8.16 3.36 14.07
C TYR A 64 -8.75 2.64 15.29
N VAL A 65 -9.64 1.68 15.09
CA VAL A 65 -10.17 0.86 16.19
C VAL A 65 -9.05 0.02 16.82
N SER A 66 -8.19 -0.60 16.01
CA SER A 66 -7.00 -1.31 16.50
C SER A 66 -6.12 -0.40 17.36
N LEU A 67 -5.79 0.81 16.88
CA LEU A 67 -5.00 1.78 17.64
C LEU A 67 -5.69 2.18 18.95
N ALA A 68 -7.01 2.38 18.95
CA ALA A 68 -7.77 2.70 20.15
C ALA A 68 -7.78 1.58 21.19
N LEU A 69 -7.81 0.33 20.73
CA LEU A 69 -7.75 -0.85 21.59
C LEU A 69 -6.35 -1.10 22.19
N LEU A 70 -5.31 -0.54 21.60
CA LEU A 70 -3.95 -0.62 22.16
C LEU A 70 -3.87 -0.04 23.57
N ILE A 71 -4.60 1.05 23.86
CA ILE A 71 -4.58 1.71 25.17
C ILE A 71 -5.10 0.76 26.27
N PRO A 72 -6.36 0.26 26.23
CA PRO A 72 -6.83 -0.67 27.25
C PRO A 72 -6.04 -1.97 27.26
N TYR A 73 -5.54 -2.47 26.10
CA TYR A 73 -4.69 -3.66 26.04
C TYR A 73 -3.46 -3.57 26.96
N LEU A 74 -2.85 -2.40 27.10
CA LEU A 74 -1.66 -2.20 27.95
C LEU A 74 -1.97 -2.26 29.46
N PHE A 75 -3.24 -2.21 29.87
CA PHE A 75 -3.65 -2.13 31.27
C PHE A 75 -4.46 -3.36 31.74
N VAL A 76 -4.72 -4.33 30.86
CA VAL A 76 -5.45 -5.55 31.22
C VAL A 76 -4.47 -6.68 31.58
N GLU A 77 -4.94 -7.60 32.41
CA GLU A 77 -4.21 -8.82 32.75
C GLU A 77 -4.19 -9.83 31.58
N GLU A 78 -3.17 -10.68 31.55
CA GLU A 78 -3.08 -11.75 30.56
C GLU A 78 -4.34 -12.63 30.52
N GLY A 79 -4.79 -12.96 29.30
CA GLY A 79 -6.01 -13.75 29.08
C GLY A 79 -7.30 -12.94 29.08
N HIS A 80 -7.24 -11.62 29.19
CA HIS A 80 -8.43 -10.79 29.09
C HIS A 80 -9.02 -10.82 27.66
N PRO A 81 -10.37 -10.89 27.49
CA PRO A 81 -10.99 -10.97 26.16
C PRO A 81 -10.58 -9.90 25.16
N ILE A 82 -10.13 -8.74 25.63
CA ILE A 82 -9.65 -7.62 24.80
C ILE A 82 -8.43 -8.01 23.96
N GLU A 83 -7.59 -8.92 24.45
CA GLU A 83 -6.42 -9.43 23.71
C GLU A 83 -6.87 -10.17 22.44
N GLY A 84 -7.85 -11.06 22.58
CA GLY A 84 -8.40 -11.80 21.45
C GLY A 84 -9.08 -10.89 20.44
N ILE A 85 -9.83 -9.90 20.90
CA ILE A 85 -10.51 -8.92 20.04
C ILE A 85 -9.49 -8.06 19.28
N SER A 86 -8.49 -7.53 19.98
CA SER A 86 -7.43 -6.72 19.35
C SER A 86 -6.67 -7.52 18.28
N SER A 87 -6.21 -8.72 18.63
CA SER A 87 -5.51 -9.62 17.71
C SER A 87 -6.34 -9.97 16.47
N LEU A 88 -7.64 -10.18 16.64
CA LEU A 88 -8.55 -10.48 15.54
C LEU A 88 -8.67 -9.27 14.59
N ILE A 89 -8.82 -8.06 15.12
CA ILE A 89 -8.90 -6.84 14.34
C ILE A 89 -7.60 -6.60 13.57
N ASP A 90 -6.44 -6.77 14.22
CA ASP A 90 -5.13 -6.63 13.59
C ASP A 90 -4.92 -7.63 12.45
N MET A 91 -5.37 -8.86 12.64
CA MET A 91 -5.35 -9.88 11.60
C MET A 91 -6.22 -9.48 10.40
N ILE A 92 -7.43 -8.98 10.65
CA ILE A 92 -8.34 -8.53 9.59
C ILE A 92 -7.72 -7.36 8.82
N VAL A 93 -7.18 -6.35 9.50
CA VAL A 93 -6.52 -5.19 8.87
C VAL A 93 -5.33 -5.66 8.02
N SER A 94 -4.53 -6.58 8.52
CA SER A 94 -3.39 -7.16 7.79
C SER A 94 -3.83 -7.86 6.50
N ILE A 95 -4.88 -8.67 6.57
CA ILE A 95 -5.46 -9.33 5.39
C ILE A 95 -5.99 -8.29 4.40
N MET A 96 -6.68 -7.25 4.89
CA MET A 96 -7.19 -6.18 4.02
C MET A 96 -6.06 -5.42 3.31
N LEU A 97 -4.94 -5.17 3.98
CA LEU A 97 -3.76 -4.54 3.38
C LEU A 97 -3.14 -5.43 2.28
N ILE A 98 -3.08 -6.75 2.50
CA ILE A 98 -2.61 -7.70 1.48
C ILE A 98 -3.55 -7.68 0.27
N VAL A 99 -4.87 -7.80 0.50
CA VAL A 99 -5.88 -7.75 -0.58
C VAL A 99 -5.80 -6.43 -1.35
N TRP A 100 -5.63 -5.31 -0.64
CA TRP A 100 -5.40 -4.01 -1.25
C TRP A 100 -4.15 -4.02 -2.15
N GLY A 101 -3.03 -4.53 -1.65
CA GLY A 101 -1.78 -4.60 -2.39
C GLY A 101 -1.94 -5.35 -3.71
N PHE A 102 -2.64 -6.49 -3.72
CA PHE A 102 -2.94 -7.22 -4.95
C PHE A 102 -3.85 -6.44 -5.91
N LYS A 103 -4.88 -5.78 -5.38
CA LYS A 103 -5.78 -4.94 -6.19
C LYS A 103 -5.02 -3.77 -6.83
N ALA A 104 -4.23 -3.04 -6.05
CA ALA A 104 -3.45 -1.90 -6.52
C ALA A 104 -2.40 -2.34 -7.57
N ARG A 105 -1.63 -3.38 -7.25
CA ARG A 105 -0.62 -3.97 -8.15
C ARG A 105 -1.21 -4.34 -9.50
N ASN A 106 -2.30 -5.13 -9.50
CA ASN A 106 -2.89 -5.64 -10.74
C ASN A 106 -3.33 -4.48 -11.64
N ARG A 107 -3.96 -3.45 -11.06
CA ARG A 107 -4.41 -2.27 -11.81
C ARG A 107 -3.25 -1.49 -12.39
N VAL A 108 -2.21 -1.24 -11.61
CA VAL A 108 -1.03 -0.50 -12.08
C VAL A 108 -0.30 -1.30 -13.17
N ASN A 109 -0.10 -2.61 -12.99
CA ASN A 109 0.53 -3.45 -14.00
C ASN A 109 -0.24 -3.41 -15.34
N THR A 110 -1.57 -3.57 -15.28
CA THR A 110 -2.41 -3.55 -16.49
C THR A 110 -2.45 -2.18 -17.14
N TYR A 111 -2.68 -1.13 -16.35
CA TYR A 111 -2.84 0.24 -16.86
C TYR A 111 -1.54 0.80 -17.46
N CYS A 112 -0.41 0.55 -16.83
CA CYS A 112 0.89 0.98 -17.31
C CYS A 112 1.51 0.03 -18.34
N GLY A 113 0.88 -1.13 -18.62
CA GLY A 113 1.39 -2.12 -19.55
C GLY A 113 2.73 -2.72 -19.08
N LEU A 114 2.89 -2.92 -17.77
CA LEU A 114 4.10 -3.49 -17.20
C LEU A 114 4.12 -5.00 -17.43
N SER A 115 5.21 -5.54 -17.97
CA SER A 115 5.40 -6.96 -18.22
C SER A 115 6.46 -7.56 -17.29
N ALA A 116 6.34 -8.86 -17.02
CA ALA A 116 7.31 -9.58 -16.19
C ALA A 116 8.73 -9.58 -16.78
N GLU A 117 8.82 -9.55 -18.11
CA GLU A 117 10.08 -9.55 -18.85
C GLU A 117 10.84 -8.23 -18.75
N GLY A 118 10.13 -7.11 -18.50
CA GLY A 118 10.72 -5.76 -18.41
C GLY A 118 11.37 -5.40 -17.07
N GLY A 119 11.39 -6.30 -16.08
CA GLY A 119 11.99 -6.06 -14.76
C GLY A 119 11.26 -5.03 -13.87
N VAL A 120 10.33 -4.27 -14.42
CA VAL A 120 9.57 -3.21 -13.71
C VAL A 120 8.20 -3.66 -13.20
N TRP A 121 7.85 -4.91 -13.40
CA TRP A 121 6.58 -5.50 -13.00
C TRP A 121 6.48 -5.70 -11.48
N PHE A 122 5.27 -5.50 -10.92
CA PHE A 122 4.99 -5.76 -9.51
C PHE A 122 4.78 -7.25 -9.26
N HIS A 123 5.71 -7.91 -8.58
CA HIS A 123 5.64 -9.33 -8.27
C HIS A 123 4.63 -9.66 -7.16
N GLY A 124 3.89 -10.78 -7.34
CA GLY A 124 2.89 -11.22 -6.37
C GLY A 124 3.44 -11.62 -5.02
N LEU A 125 4.55 -12.37 -5.01
CA LEU A 125 5.17 -12.83 -3.76
C LEU A 125 5.59 -11.66 -2.84
N TRP A 126 6.28 -10.66 -3.40
CA TRP A 126 6.70 -9.48 -2.65
C TRP A 126 5.51 -8.60 -2.23
N THR A 127 4.45 -8.57 -3.05
CA THR A 127 3.20 -7.91 -2.67
C THR A 127 2.56 -8.60 -1.48
N TYR A 128 2.54 -9.93 -1.43
CA TYR A 128 2.03 -10.69 -0.30
C TYR A 128 2.81 -10.41 1.00
N LEU A 129 4.15 -10.45 0.92
CA LEU A 129 5.02 -10.33 2.10
C LEU A 129 5.11 -8.90 2.65
N PHE A 130 5.14 -7.91 1.79
CA PHE A 130 5.46 -6.52 2.17
C PHE A 130 4.42 -5.48 1.76
N SER A 131 3.34 -5.91 1.08
CA SER A 131 2.19 -5.11 0.64
C SER A 131 2.45 -3.60 0.41
N PRO A 132 2.12 -2.66 1.33
CA PRO A 132 2.27 -1.23 1.06
C PRO A 132 3.74 -0.80 0.87
N LEU A 133 4.66 -1.43 1.61
CA LEU A 133 6.10 -1.12 1.53
C LEU A 133 6.68 -1.50 0.17
N TYR A 134 6.35 -2.70 -0.31
CA TYR A 134 6.80 -3.15 -1.62
C TYR A 134 6.17 -2.32 -2.74
N PHE A 135 4.89 -1.97 -2.60
CA PHE A 135 4.23 -1.11 -3.58
C PHE A 135 4.95 0.23 -3.72
N ASN A 136 5.23 0.91 -2.59
CA ASN A 136 5.96 2.18 -2.58
C ASN A 136 7.39 2.04 -3.12
N TYR A 137 8.11 1.02 -2.70
CA TYR A 137 9.46 0.73 -3.20
C TYR A 137 9.45 0.57 -4.73
N LYS A 138 8.51 -0.21 -5.26
CA LYS A 138 8.45 -0.48 -6.70
C LYS A 138 8.08 0.74 -7.52
N VAL A 139 7.17 1.59 -7.02
CA VAL A 139 6.88 2.90 -7.64
C VAL A 139 8.15 3.74 -7.75
N ASN A 140 8.93 3.83 -6.68
CA ASN A 140 10.18 4.58 -6.69
C ASN A 140 11.20 4.00 -7.69
N CYS A 141 11.39 2.68 -7.71
CA CYS A 141 12.29 2.03 -8.69
C CYS A 141 11.90 2.33 -10.15
N ILE A 142 10.59 2.32 -10.47
CA ILE A 142 10.12 2.63 -11.81
C ILE A 142 10.44 4.10 -12.18
N LEU A 143 10.27 5.02 -11.22
CA LEU A 143 10.59 6.43 -11.45
C LEU A 143 12.08 6.65 -11.65
N GLU A 144 12.93 6.02 -10.85
CA GLU A 144 14.38 6.10 -10.96
C GLU A 144 14.88 5.56 -12.30
N SER A 145 14.40 4.39 -12.72
CA SER A 145 14.78 3.79 -14.02
C SER A 145 14.40 4.65 -15.23
N ASN A 146 13.30 5.41 -15.14
CA ASN A 146 12.90 6.31 -16.22
C ASN A 146 13.75 7.60 -16.26
N VAL A 147 14.15 8.11 -15.10
CA VAL A 147 15.06 9.28 -15.03
C VAL A 147 16.41 8.93 -15.63
N GLU A 148 16.94 7.74 -15.35
CA GLU A 148 18.21 7.25 -15.92
C GLU A 148 18.15 7.09 -17.45
N GLN A 149 17.02 6.60 -17.99
CA GLN A 149 16.82 6.45 -19.43
C GLN A 149 16.58 7.79 -20.14
N ALA A 150 16.14 8.83 -19.44
CA ALA A 150 15.89 10.16 -19.98
C ALA A 150 17.13 11.08 -19.89
N ALA A 151 18.12 10.72 -19.07
CA ALA A 151 19.38 11.45 -19.00
C ALA A 151 20.17 11.27 -20.33
N PRO A 152 20.59 12.36 -21.01
CA PRO A 152 21.43 12.24 -22.19
C PRO A 152 22.74 11.53 -21.81
N ALA A 153 23.14 10.56 -22.64
CA ALA A 153 24.45 9.93 -22.52
C ALA A 153 25.51 10.97 -22.83
N ASP A 154 25.86 11.80 -21.87
CA ASP A 154 27.02 12.67 -21.94
C ASP A 154 28.27 11.80 -21.77
N SER A 155 28.85 11.49 -22.91
CA SER A 155 30.22 10.97 -23.06
C SER A 155 31.14 12.05 -23.60
#